data_ea1c6863e24d813924fb89518faa4482
#
_entry.id   ea1c6863e24d813924fb89518faa4482
#
_cell.length_a   1.000
_cell.length_b   1.000
_cell.length_c   1.000
_cell.angle_alpha   90.00
_cell.angle_beta   90.00
_cell.angle_gamma   90.00
#
_symmetry.space_group_name_H-M   'P 1'
#
loop_
_entity.id
_entity.type
_entity.pdbx_description
1 polymer ?
#
loop_
_entity_poly.entity_id
_entity_poly.type
_entity_poly.pdbx_seq_one_letter_code
_entity_poly.pdbx_strand_id
1 'polypeptide(L)'
;MHAGGPGRLPLVNLSWTDTWNDLLARASSVVGLDPGVLWPALAILLIVLAWAPARRWGRTLVTIVHEAGHAAVGIMVGRSFRGFVVSRDLSGHAVTAGKPTGPGRVATSWAGYPAPAVLGAVVVLLALKGWASAVLLLGLVLLAVLLVMSRSLRTVLVVLLVALLTGALWWWGGQWRDGVV
;
A
#
# COMPACT_ATOMS: atom_id res chain seq x y z
N MET A 1 12.44 55.21 -23.85
CA MET A 1 13.12 53.90 -23.95
C MET A 1 13.36 53.40 -22.55
N HIS A 2 12.47 52.52 -22.03
CA HIS A 2 12.66 51.84 -20.74
C HIS A 2 13.01 50.40 -21.06
N ALA A 3 14.27 50.03 -20.77
CA ALA A 3 14.76 48.67 -20.89
C ALA A 3 14.18 47.84 -19.71
N GLY A 4 13.27 46.94 -20.04
CA GLY A 4 12.79 45.91 -19.07
C GLY A 4 13.92 44.94 -18.77
N GLY A 5 14.40 44.93 -17.53
CA GLY A 5 15.36 43.94 -17.04
C GLY A 5 14.78 42.53 -17.09
N PRO A 6 15.61 41.49 -17.25
CA PRO A 6 15.16 40.11 -17.30
C PRO A 6 14.48 39.73 -16.00
N GLY A 7 13.20 39.31 -16.10
CA GLY A 7 12.41 38.83 -14.97
C GLY A 7 13.13 37.67 -14.31
N ARG A 8 13.56 37.85 -13.06
CA ARG A 8 14.04 36.76 -12.21
C ARG A 8 12.87 35.84 -12.01
N LEU A 9 13.02 34.58 -12.43
CA LEU A 9 12.10 33.53 -12.05
C LEU A 9 12.00 33.51 -10.53
N PRO A 10 10.80 33.47 -9.94
CA PRO A 10 10.66 33.41 -8.50
C PRO A 10 11.34 32.12 -8.04
N LEU A 11 12.39 32.25 -7.23
CA LEU A 11 12.94 31.12 -6.47
C LEU A 11 11.80 30.59 -5.61
N VAL A 12 11.29 29.41 -5.94
CA VAL A 12 10.33 28.72 -5.11
C VAL A 12 11.04 28.40 -3.80
N ASN A 13 10.87 29.25 -2.79
CA ASN A 13 11.31 28.98 -1.45
C ASN A 13 10.40 27.88 -0.91
N LEU A 14 10.77 26.63 -1.18
CA LEU A 14 10.10 25.45 -0.59
C LEU A 14 10.43 25.47 0.91
N SER A 15 9.58 26.13 1.69
CA SER A 15 9.67 26.03 3.14
C SER A 15 9.20 24.63 3.57
N TRP A 16 9.80 24.09 4.62
CA TRP A 16 9.35 22.80 5.19
C TRP A 16 7.85 22.81 5.54
N THR A 17 7.33 23.96 5.95
CA THR A 17 5.92 24.16 6.28
C THR A 17 5.03 24.04 5.04
N ASP A 18 5.44 24.58 3.90
CA ASP A 18 4.66 24.49 2.66
C ASP A 18 4.63 23.05 2.12
N THR A 19 5.78 22.38 2.16
CA THR A 19 5.88 20.97 1.79
C THR A 19 5.00 20.10 2.70
N TRP A 20 5.04 20.33 4.01
CA TRP A 20 4.23 19.59 4.97
C TRP A 20 2.73 19.83 4.78
N ASN A 21 2.32 21.07 4.55
CA ASN A 21 0.93 21.42 4.29
C ASN A 21 0.43 20.81 2.98
N ASP A 22 1.25 20.77 1.93
CA ASP A 22 0.92 20.09 0.66
C ASP A 22 0.74 18.57 0.86
N LEU A 23 1.63 17.93 1.61
CA LEU A 23 1.50 16.51 1.95
C LEU A 23 0.21 16.22 2.74
N LEU A 24 -0.11 17.05 3.73
CA LEU A 24 -1.34 16.92 4.52
C LEU A 24 -2.59 17.13 3.65
N ALA A 25 -2.58 18.16 2.80
CA ALA A 25 -3.69 18.43 1.88
C ALA A 25 -3.92 17.26 0.91
N ARG A 26 -2.86 16.67 0.39
CA ARG A 26 -2.94 15.47 -0.47
C ARG A 26 -3.46 14.26 0.30
N ALA A 27 -2.96 14.02 1.51
CA ALA A 27 -3.39 12.89 2.33
C ALA A 27 -4.86 12.98 2.75
N SER A 28 -5.36 14.19 3.01
CA SER A 28 -6.73 14.44 3.44
C SER A 28 -7.71 14.73 2.30
N SER A 29 -7.24 14.74 1.04
CA SER A 29 -8.12 15.01 -0.10
C SER A 29 -9.19 13.92 -0.25
N VAL A 30 -10.46 14.32 -0.26
CA VAL A 30 -11.61 13.47 -0.54
C VAL A 30 -12.08 13.79 -1.95
N VAL A 31 -11.94 12.83 -2.86
CA VAL A 31 -12.33 13.01 -4.26
C VAL A 31 -13.32 11.92 -4.64
N GLY A 32 -14.49 12.31 -5.15
CA GLY A 32 -15.48 11.38 -5.66
C GLY A 32 -14.91 10.48 -6.76
N LEU A 33 -15.37 9.25 -6.82
CA LEU A 33 -14.94 8.29 -7.84
C LEU A 33 -15.54 8.70 -9.19
N ASP A 34 -14.67 8.95 -10.16
CA ASP A 34 -15.11 9.06 -11.55
C ASP A 34 -15.46 7.66 -12.08
N PRO A 35 -16.69 7.40 -12.58
CA PRO A 35 -17.06 6.13 -13.17
C PRO A 35 -16.12 5.69 -14.29
N GLY A 36 -15.46 6.63 -14.98
CA GLY A 36 -14.45 6.35 -16.01
C GLY A 36 -13.25 5.55 -15.49
N VAL A 37 -12.94 5.62 -14.21
CA VAL A 37 -11.83 4.85 -13.59
C VAL A 37 -12.15 3.36 -13.46
N LEU A 38 -13.42 2.98 -13.47
CA LEU A 38 -13.83 1.57 -13.32
C LEU A 38 -13.34 0.69 -14.47
N TRP A 39 -13.38 1.21 -15.71
CA TRP A 39 -12.96 0.46 -16.90
C TRP A 39 -11.46 0.13 -16.91
N PRO A 40 -10.53 1.10 -16.70
CA PRO A 40 -9.12 0.77 -16.57
C PRO A 40 -8.83 -0.14 -15.37
N ALA A 41 -9.51 0.03 -14.23
CA ALA A 41 -9.36 -0.86 -13.08
C ALA A 41 -9.77 -2.31 -13.42
N LEU A 42 -10.91 -2.50 -14.12
CA LEU A 42 -11.33 -3.80 -14.58
C LEU A 42 -10.35 -4.40 -15.61
N ALA A 43 -9.83 -3.59 -16.53
CA ALA A 43 -8.84 -4.04 -17.50
C ALA A 43 -7.56 -4.52 -16.82
N ILE A 44 -7.04 -3.77 -15.82
CA ILE A 44 -5.88 -4.16 -15.02
C ILE A 44 -6.16 -5.47 -14.29
N LEU A 45 -7.32 -5.62 -13.67
CA LEU A 45 -7.73 -6.86 -13.00
C LEU A 45 -7.71 -8.04 -13.97
N LEU A 46 -8.32 -7.90 -15.15
CA LEU A 46 -8.35 -8.94 -16.18
C LEU A 46 -6.93 -9.29 -16.68
N ILE A 47 -6.05 -8.30 -16.86
CA ILE A 47 -4.64 -8.53 -17.21
C ILE A 47 -3.94 -9.33 -16.11
N VAL A 48 -4.12 -8.95 -14.83
CA VAL A 48 -3.53 -9.68 -13.69
C VAL A 48 -4.05 -11.12 -13.63
N LEU A 49 -5.32 -11.34 -13.91
CA LEU A 49 -5.92 -12.68 -13.92
C LEU A 49 -5.51 -13.52 -15.14
N ALA A 50 -5.36 -12.93 -16.31
CA ALA A 50 -5.06 -13.62 -17.56
C ALA A 50 -3.56 -13.89 -17.75
N TRP A 51 -2.71 -12.95 -17.36
CA TRP A 51 -1.26 -13.02 -17.62
C TRP A 51 -0.50 -13.73 -16.51
N ALA A 52 0.15 -14.85 -16.84
CA ALA A 52 0.82 -15.73 -15.86
C ALA A 52 1.90 -15.03 -14.99
N PRO A 53 2.77 -14.14 -15.52
CA PRO A 53 3.72 -13.38 -14.69
C PRO A 53 2.99 -12.49 -13.67
N ALA A 54 1.97 -11.73 -14.09
CA ALA A 54 1.21 -10.86 -13.19
C ALA A 54 0.50 -11.66 -12.08
N ARG A 55 -0.06 -12.84 -12.40
CA ARG A 55 -0.62 -13.75 -11.38
C ARG A 55 0.41 -14.22 -10.35
N ARG A 56 1.66 -14.43 -10.76
CA ARG A 56 2.72 -14.80 -9.79
C ARG A 56 3.01 -13.66 -8.81
N TRP A 57 3.08 -12.43 -9.30
CA TRP A 57 3.24 -11.25 -8.46
C TRP A 57 2.03 -11.03 -7.55
N GLY A 58 0.82 -11.13 -8.10
CA GLY A 58 -0.42 -11.04 -7.33
C GLY A 58 -0.49 -12.08 -6.21
N ARG A 59 -0.13 -13.34 -6.48
CA ARG A 59 -0.05 -14.38 -5.44
C ARG A 59 0.95 -14.04 -4.35
N THR A 60 2.11 -13.48 -4.70
CA THR A 60 3.10 -13.07 -3.70
C THR A 60 2.53 -11.99 -2.77
N LEU A 61 1.81 -11.00 -3.32
CA LEU A 61 1.14 -9.96 -2.53
C LEU A 61 0.06 -10.56 -1.62
N VAL A 62 -0.78 -11.45 -2.16
CA VAL A 62 -1.80 -12.15 -1.35
C VAL A 62 -1.15 -12.94 -0.22
N THR A 63 -0.04 -13.64 -0.46
CA THR A 63 0.70 -14.35 0.56
C THR A 63 1.23 -13.39 1.64
N ILE A 64 1.82 -12.24 1.23
CA ILE A 64 2.30 -11.24 2.19
C ILE A 64 1.15 -10.74 3.09
N VAL A 65 -0.01 -10.42 2.52
CA VAL A 65 -1.19 -9.97 3.28
C VAL A 65 -1.74 -11.09 4.18
N HIS A 66 -1.73 -12.34 3.70
CA HIS A 66 -2.11 -13.52 4.49
C HIS A 66 -1.21 -13.64 5.74
N GLU A 67 0.10 -13.59 5.56
CA GLU A 67 1.05 -13.66 6.68
C GLU A 67 0.95 -12.44 7.61
N ALA A 68 0.71 -11.25 7.04
CA ALA A 68 0.44 -10.06 7.83
C ALA A 68 -0.83 -10.20 8.70
N GLY A 69 -1.85 -10.91 8.21
CA GLY A 69 -3.04 -11.25 9.00
C GLY A 69 -2.71 -12.12 10.22
N HIS A 70 -1.89 -13.16 10.06
CA HIS A 70 -1.40 -13.96 11.16
C HIS A 70 -0.60 -13.12 12.17
N ALA A 71 0.27 -12.25 11.67
CA ALA A 71 1.08 -11.38 12.52
C ALA A 71 0.21 -10.37 13.29
N ALA A 72 -0.72 -9.71 12.63
CA ALA A 72 -1.58 -8.69 13.24
C ALA A 72 -2.43 -9.30 14.38
N VAL A 73 -3.17 -10.36 14.09
CA VAL A 73 -3.99 -11.03 15.11
C VAL A 73 -3.11 -11.67 16.18
N GLY A 74 -1.95 -12.22 15.80
CA GLY A 74 -0.99 -12.75 16.78
C GLY A 74 -0.58 -11.68 17.79
N ILE A 75 -0.21 -10.50 17.35
CA ILE A 75 0.14 -9.36 18.23
C ILE A 75 -1.06 -8.95 19.10
N MET A 76 -2.25 -8.83 18.51
CA MET A 76 -3.48 -8.45 19.23
C MET A 76 -3.84 -9.43 20.38
N VAL A 77 -3.53 -10.72 20.20
CA VAL A 77 -3.77 -11.74 21.24
C VAL A 77 -2.55 -11.99 22.14
N GLY A 78 -1.58 -11.06 22.13
CA GLY A 78 -0.41 -11.09 23.03
C GLY A 78 0.69 -12.07 22.64
N ARG A 79 0.76 -12.52 21.38
CA ARG A 79 1.87 -13.32 20.86
C ARG A 79 2.99 -12.39 20.37
N SER A 80 4.24 -12.78 20.55
CA SER A 80 5.36 -12.03 20.00
C SER A 80 5.54 -12.33 18.51
N PHE A 81 5.67 -11.29 17.68
CA PHE A 81 5.99 -11.45 16.27
C PHE A 81 7.50 -11.31 16.05
N ARG A 82 8.10 -12.26 15.32
CA ARG A 82 9.54 -12.34 15.07
C ARG A 82 9.94 -12.10 13.61
N GLY A 83 9.00 -11.72 12.76
CA GLY A 83 9.19 -11.47 11.35
C GLY A 83 8.48 -12.46 10.44
N PHE A 84 8.59 -12.25 9.14
CA PHE A 84 8.03 -13.17 8.16
C PHE A 84 9.00 -13.40 6.99
N VAL A 85 8.82 -14.55 6.32
CA VAL A 85 9.63 -14.98 5.19
C VAL A 85 8.68 -15.43 4.09
N VAL A 86 8.94 -15.01 2.85
CA VAL A 86 8.30 -15.59 1.66
C VAL A 86 9.37 -16.36 0.88
N SER A 87 9.16 -17.64 0.73
CA SER A 87 10.07 -18.56 0.05
C SER A 87 9.93 -18.50 -1.47
N ARG A 88 10.82 -19.18 -2.21
CA ARG A 88 10.81 -19.20 -3.68
C ARG A 88 9.58 -19.90 -4.28
N ASP A 89 9.00 -20.84 -3.56
CA ASP A 89 7.78 -21.56 -3.90
C ASP A 89 6.49 -20.80 -3.60
N LEU A 90 6.60 -19.52 -3.19
CA LEU A 90 5.50 -18.64 -2.77
C LEU A 90 4.88 -19.03 -1.42
N SER A 91 5.44 -19.98 -0.67
CA SER A 91 5.05 -20.21 0.70
C SER A 91 5.51 -19.05 1.59
N GLY A 92 4.64 -18.58 2.48
CA GLY A 92 4.93 -17.57 3.48
C GLY A 92 4.86 -18.17 4.89
N HIS A 93 5.63 -17.59 5.81
CA HIS A 93 5.58 -17.98 7.21
C HIS A 93 5.73 -16.74 8.09
N ALA A 94 4.65 -16.43 8.83
CA ALA A 94 4.72 -15.46 9.92
C ALA A 94 5.21 -16.16 11.18
N VAL A 95 6.39 -15.81 11.65
CA VAL A 95 6.97 -16.39 12.84
C VAL A 95 6.39 -15.70 14.07
N THR A 96 5.46 -16.37 14.75
CA THR A 96 4.90 -15.90 16.03
C THR A 96 5.26 -16.86 17.16
N ALA A 97 5.64 -16.31 18.31
CA ALA A 97 5.92 -17.09 19.52
C ALA A 97 4.90 -16.77 20.64
N GLY A 98 4.50 -17.78 21.39
CA GLY A 98 3.51 -17.65 22.47
C GLY A 98 2.99 -19.02 22.89
N LYS A 99 1.93 -19.05 23.71
CA LYS A 99 1.33 -20.31 24.18
C LYS A 99 1.01 -21.24 23.00
N PRO A 100 1.41 -22.53 23.04
CA PRO A 100 1.24 -23.45 21.93
C PRO A 100 -0.22 -23.88 21.71
N THR A 101 -1.11 -23.59 22.66
CA THR A 101 -2.53 -23.96 22.66
C THR A 101 -3.40 -22.80 23.12
N GLY A 102 -4.73 -22.91 22.94
CA GLY A 102 -5.71 -21.95 23.40
C GLY A 102 -6.27 -21.06 22.31
N PRO A 103 -7.30 -20.23 22.64
CA PRO A 103 -8.06 -19.44 21.66
C PRO A 103 -7.19 -18.45 20.88
N GLY A 104 -6.16 -17.87 21.52
CA GLY A 104 -5.24 -16.95 20.84
C GLY A 104 -4.43 -17.64 19.74
N ARG A 105 -4.05 -18.92 19.92
CA ARG A 105 -3.40 -19.73 18.87
C ARG A 105 -4.34 -19.96 17.70
N VAL A 106 -5.58 -20.36 18.00
CA VAL A 106 -6.60 -20.64 16.97
C VAL A 106 -6.89 -19.38 16.17
N ALA A 107 -7.14 -18.25 16.84
CA ALA A 107 -7.38 -16.95 16.19
C ALA A 107 -6.21 -16.56 15.27
N THR A 108 -4.97 -16.66 15.77
CA THR A 108 -3.77 -16.37 14.97
C THR A 108 -3.68 -17.26 13.73
N SER A 109 -3.92 -18.57 13.88
CA SER A 109 -3.81 -19.53 12.77
C SER A 109 -4.91 -19.34 11.72
N TRP A 110 -6.07 -18.83 12.10
CA TRP A 110 -7.20 -18.61 11.20
C TRP A 110 -7.10 -17.26 10.47
N ALA A 111 -6.50 -16.24 11.09
CA ALA A 111 -6.53 -14.84 10.67
C ALA A 111 -5.96 -14.57 9.27
N GLY A 112 -5.00 -15.36 8.82
CA GLY A 112 -4.41 -15.21 7.49
C GLY A 112 -5.40 -15.42 6.36
N TYR A 113 -6.33 -16.35 6.50
CA TYR A 113 -7.27 -16.70 5.44
C TYR A 113 -8.21 -15.55 5.04
N PRO A 114 -8.89 -14.87 5.95
CA PRO A 114 -9.75 -13.74 5.59
C PRO A 114 -8.99 -12.43 5.34
N ALA A 115 -7.74 -12.31 5.77
CA ALA A 115 -6.99 -11.05 5.73
C ALA A 115 -6.94 -10.39 4.33
N PRO A 116 -6.63 -11.11 3.21
CA PRO A 116 -6.63 -10.50 1.89
C PRO A 116 -7.99 -9.98 1.45
N ALA A 117 -9.06 -10.74 1.73
CA ALA A 117 -10.42 -10.35 1.37
C ALA A 117 -10.90 -9.15 2.18
N VAL A 118 -10.65 -9.14 3.49
CA VAL A 118 -11.00 -8.04 4.39
C VAL A 118 -10.25 -6.77 4.00
N LEU A 119 -8.93 -6.87 3.81
CA LEU A 119 -8.13 -5.72 3.39
C LEU A 119 -8.60 -5.18 2.04
N GLY A 120 -8.84 -6.04 1.05
CA GLY A 120 -9.34 -5.64 -0.25
C GLY A 120 -10.70 -4.93 -0.16
N ALA A 121 -11.64 -5.48 0.61
CA ALA A 121 -12.95 -4.86 0.83
C ALA A 121 -12.82 -3.48 1.49
N VAL A 122 -11.99 -3.33 2.52
CA VAL A 122 -11.73 -2.05 3.19
C VAL A 122 -11.14 -1.02 2.22
N VAL A 123 -10.12 -1.42 1.44
CA VAL A 123 -9.49 -0.55 0.43
C VAL A 123 -10.50 -0.06 -0.59
N VAL A 124 -11.33 -0.97 -1.14
CA VAL A 124 -12.36 -0.62 -2.11
C VAL A 124 -13.41 0.32 -1.50
N LEU A 125 -13.91 0.02 -0.30
CA LEU A 125 -14.90 0.86 0.38
C LEU A 125 -14.38 2.28 0.66
N LEU A 126 -13.13 2.41 1.09
CA LEU A 126 -12.50 3.70 1.34
C LEU A 126 -12.26 4.46 0.02
N ALA A 127 -11.82 3.77 -1.03
CA ALA A 127 -11.67 4.37 -2.35
C ALA A 127 -13.01 4.88 -2.90
N LEU A 128 -14.10 4.11 -2.77
CA LEU A 128 -15.46 4.52 -3.16
C LEU A 128 -15.95 5.74 -2.38
N LYS A 129 -15.50 5.93 -1.13
CA LYS A 129 -15.78 7.13 -0.33
C LYS A 129 -14.87 8.33 -0.68
N GLY A 130 -13.99 8.20 -1.66
CA GLY A 130 -13.07 9.27 -2.08
C GLY A 130 -11.77 9.36 -1.27
N TRP A 131 -11.50 8.41 -0.37
CA TRP A 131 -10.33 8.41 0.50
C TRP A 131 -9.11 7.68 -0.11
N ALA A 132 -9.07 7.59 -1.43
CA ALA A 132 -8.01 6.87 -2.16
C ALA A 132 -6.61 7.36 -1.79
N SER A 133 -6.40 8.67 -1.64
CA SER A 133 -5.10 9.25 -1.28
C SER A 133 -4.63 8.80 0.12
N ALA A 134 -5.53 8.85 1.11
CA ALA A 134 -5.23 8.39 2.48
C ALA A 134 -4.93 6.88 2.52
N VAL A 135 -5.66 6.08 1.73
CA VAL A 135 -5.45 4.62 1.61
C VAL A 135 -4.07 4.32 1.02
N LEU A 136 -3.68 5.03 -0.04
CA LEU A 136 -2.35 4.86 -0.65
C LEU A 136 -1.23 5.24 0.33
N LEU A 137 -1.39 6.34 1.06
CA LEU A 137 -0.42 6.77 2.07
C LEU A 137 -0.31 5.75 3.22
N LEU A 138 -1.43 5.28 3.76
CA LEU A 138 -1.45 4.21 4.76
C LEU A 138 -0.80 2.94 4.23
N GLY A 139 -1.09 2.58 2.97
CA GLY A 139 -0.44 1.47 2.28
C GLY A 139 1.08 1.62 2.23
N LEU A 140 1.60 2.80 1.92
CA LEU A 140 3.04 3.09 1.93
C LEU A 140 3.65 2.90 3.31
N VAL A 141 3.00 3.38 4.37
CA VAL A 141 3.46 3.18 5.75
C VAL A 141 3.51 1.69 6.10
N LEU A 142 2.47 0.94 5.77
CA LEU A 142 2.44 -0.51 6.00
C LEU A 142 3.52 -1.25 5.19
N LEU A 143 3.74 -0.86 3.94
CA LEU A 143 4.81 -1.44 3.10
C LEU A 143 6.20 -1.11 3.68
N ALA A 144 6.42 0.08 4.22
CA ALA A 144 7.67 0.44 4.90
C ALA A 144 7.90 -0.43 6.16
N VAL A 145 6.86 -0.64 6.98
CA VAL A 145 6.93 -1.56 8.12
C VAL A 145 7.25 -2.98 7.67
N LEU A 146 6.57 -3.47 6.62
CA LEU A 146 6.82 -4.80 6.05
C LEU A 146 8.24 -4.92 5.51
N LEU A 147 8.79 -3.86 4.91
CA LEU A 147 10.17 -3.84 4.40
C LEU A 147 11.18 -4.04 5.54
N VAL A 148 11.02 -3.33 6.65
CA VAL A 148 11.88 -3.46 7.84
C VAL A 148 11.77 -4.86 8.47
N MET A 149 10.59 -5.45 8.44
CA MET A 149 10.33 -6.77 9.05
C MET A 149 10.65 -7.94 8.12
N SER A 150 10.93 -7.68 6.85
CA SER A 150 11.23 -8.71 5.84
C SER A 150 12.63 -9.28 6.02
N ARG A 151 12.72 -10.61 6.02
CA ARG A 151 13.99 -11.35 6.16
C ARG A 151 14.41 -12.11 4.91
N SER A 152 13.70 -11.92 3.81
CA SER A 152 13.96 -12.57 2.52
C SER A 152 14.20 -11.51 1.45
N LEU A 153 15.29 -11.62 0.69
CA LEU A 153 15.61 -10.70 -0.40
C LEU A 153 14.46 -10.59 -1.41
N ARG A 154 13.80 -11.70 -1.70
CA ARG A 154 12.65 -11.71 -2.61
C ARG A 154 11.49 -10.88 -2.06
N THR A 155 11.16 -11.03 -0.77
CA THR A 155 10.12 -10.23 -0.13
C THR A 155 10.48 -8.75 -0.17
N VAL A 156 11.74 -8.40 0.15
CA VAL A 156 12.25 -7.03 0.08
C VAL A 156 12.06 -6.44 -1.32
N LEU A 157 12.46 -7.17 -2.38
CA LEU A 157 12.32 -6.69 -3.76
C LEU A 157 10.85 -6.49 -4.16
N VAL A 158 9.98 -7.43 -3.79
CA VAL A 158 8.52 -7.31 -4.09
C VAL A 158 7.93 -6.12 -3.35
N VAL A 159 8.16 -6.01 -2.05
CA VAL A 159 7.62 -4.92 -1.22
C VAL A 159 8.15 -3.57 -1.69
N LEU A 160 9.44 -3.48 -2.02
CA LEU A 160 10.05 -2.27 -2.55
C LEU A 160 9.43 -1.85 -3.89
N LEU A 161 9.26 -2.78 -4.82
CA LEU A 161 8.61 -2.50 -6.11
C LEU A 161 7.19 -1.98 -5.92
N VAL A 162 6.39 -2.64 -5.06
CA VAL A 162 5.01 -2.22 -4.78
C VAL A 162 4.99 -0.87 -4.09
N ALA A 163 5.91 -0.60 -3.15
CA ALA A 163 6.02 0.69 -2.50
C ALA A 163 6.37 1.81 -3.49
N LEU A 164 7.29 1.57 -4.42
CA LEU A 164 7.64 2.54 -5.48
C LEU A 164 6.45 2.82 -6.40
N LEU A 165 5.74 1.79 -6.84
CA LEU A 165 4.55 1.95 -7.68
C LEU A 165 3.43 2.70 -6.94
N THR A 166 3.18 2.34 -5.67
CA THR A 166 2.17 3.02 -4.83
C THR A 166 2.56 4.47 -4.57
N GLY A 167 3.84 4.74 -4.30
CA GLY A 167 4.35 6.10 -4.11
C GLY A 167 4.25 6.95 -5.37
N ALA A 168 4.55 6.37 -6.53
CA ALA A 168 4.40 7.01 -7.82
C ALA A 168 2.92 7.37 -8.09
N LEU A 169 2.00 6.42 -7.87
CA LEU A 169 0.57 6.65 -8.02
C LEU A 169 0.06 7.73 -7.06
N TRP A 170 0.53 7.74 -5.82
CA TRP A 170 0.14 8.77 -4.85
C TRP A 170 0.65 10.15 -5.26
N TRP A 171 1.89 10.24 -5.73
CA TRP A 171 2.53 11.49 -6.13
C TRP A 171 1.92 12.08 -7.40
N TRP A 172 1.81 11.29 -8.46
CA TRP A 172 1.30 11.76 -9.76
C TRP A 172 -0.23 11.80 -9.82
N GLY A 173 -0.92 11.00 -9.05
CA GLY A 173 -2.39 11.02 -8.96
C GLY A 173 -2.95 12.39 -8.52
N GLY A 174 -2.18 13.19 -7.74
CA GLY A 174 -2.54 14.55 -7.40
C GLY A 174 -2.43 15.55 -8.57
N GLN A 175 -1.47 15.37 -9.47
CA GLN A 175 -1.24 16.28 -10.61
C GLN A 175 -2.25 16.07 -11.74
N TRP A 176 -2.79 14.88 -11.92
CA TRP A 176 -3.83 14.59 -12.92
C TRP A 176 -5.21 15.15 -12.53
N ARG A 177 -5.44 15.44 -11.24
CA ARG A 177 -6.68 16.03 -10.73
C ARG A 177 -6.78 17.52 -11.02
N ASP A 178 -5.65 18.23 -10.94
CA ASP A 178 -5.60 19.69 -11.16
C ASP A 178 -5.55 20.07 -12.63
N GLY A 179 -5.34 19.10 -13.52
CA GLY A 179 -5.27 19.30 -14.98
C GLY A 179 -6.56 18.97 -15.74
N VAL A 180 -7.64 18.59 -15.04
CA VAL A 180 -8.93 18.17 -15.65
C VAL A 180 -10.10 19.05 -15.15
N VAL A 181 -9.82 20.24 -14.64
CA VAL A 181 -10.85 21.26 -14.34
C VAL A 181 -10.82 22.34 -15.39
#